data_bbc3829372d26aa32b7d8e77ab6d08db
#
_entry.id   bbc3829372d26aa32b7d8e77ab6d08db
#
_cell.length_a   1.000
_cell.length_b   1.000
_cell.length_c   1.000
_cell.angle_alpha   90.00
_cell.angle_beta   90.00
_cell.angle_gamma   90.00
#
_symmetry.space_group_name_H-M   'P 1'
#
loop_
_entity.id
_entity.type
_entity.pdbx_description
1 polymer ?
#
loop_
_entity_poly.entity_id
_entity_poly.type
_entity_poly.pdbx_seq_one_letter_code
_entity_poly.pdbx_strand_id
1 'polypeptide(L)'
;MNARGVSFLAAALSLLLARGAVAEAVELRPVECWIASNAFQNVDCYRAILPLDRADPSAGTVDLPVAVLRASTDSPLPDPVIYLEGGPGAPTFDSGYPDYENYDDLWWGHSTPFRRDRDFILFEQRGMGFALPSLDCPELHALDAATHRWPGFDDPVFDAEFAALAACHDRLVAEGVDLAAFDTRASADDVADIVRALGYGQVNLYGVSYGTRLALEVMRRHPGLVRAAVLDGVYPPDIDGELDFPGAVAGAFANLFADCAADPGCRRIAPDAQPRLEEMVDTLNRSPRALELYDHELFGRGELVRFNGTFVLSTMVDMLYDSFWLTYIPLVIGTADRGEVDALSYFYWSTTFASQGMAEGGFVNVECREAATLDMARIEEGARLWGVYGEAAVDWSLVPYCDVWPVARDPIGAAGPVVSDVPTLLMSGRYDPVTPAAFADHAAETLSSSAQLVFRSGGHAVTFWFDCARDAAADFIEDPDPASVPEPRCRDFSKPADFAKRF
;
A
#
# COMPACT_ATOMS: atom_id res chain seq x y z
N MET A 1 -82.71 -35.62 25.93
CA MET A 1 -82.66 -34.80 24.69
C MET A 1 -81.41 -33.95 24.73
N ASN A 2 -80.50 -34.24 23.84
CA ASN A 2 -79.12 -33.78 23.85
C ASN A 2 -78.96 -32.38 23.22
N ALA A 3 -78.35 -31.48 23.92
CA ALA A 3 -77.85 -30.23 23.33
C ALA A 3 -76.31 -30.30 23.27
N ARG A 4 -75.77 -30.32 22.06
CA ARG A 4 -74.32 -30.30 21.79
C ARG A 4 -73.83 -28.85 21.82
N GLY A 5 -72.84 -28.54 22.71
CA GLY A 5 -72.13 -27.30 22.69
C GLY A 5 -71.01 -27.32 21.65
N VAL A 6 -70.93 -26.25 20.85
CA VAL A 6 -69.86 -26.01 19.86
C VAL A 6 -68.89 -25.00 20.48
N SER A 7 -67.70 -25.46 20.76
CA SER A 7 -66.59 -24.58 21.21
C SER A 7 -65.86 -23.95 20.00
N PHE A 8 -65.86 -22.63 19.90
CA PHE A 8 -65.08 -21.91 18.95
C PHE A 8 -63.64 -21.68 19.56
N LEU A 9 -62.64 -22.32 18.99
CA LEU A 9 -61.23 -21.97 19.23
C LEU A 9 -60.90 -20.73 18.38
N ALA A 10 -60.65 -19.60 19.04
CA ALA A 10 -60.04 -18.43 18.42
C ALA A 10 -58.53 -18.64 18.34
N ALA A 11 -58.02 -18.86 17.13
CA ALA A 11 -56.56 -18.86 16.86
C ALA A 11 -56.08 -17.41 16.76
N ALA A 12 -55.34 -16.94 17.76
CA ALA A 12 -54.63 -15.67 17.71
C ALA A 12 -53.38 -15.84 16.82
N LEU A 13 -53.41 -15.26 15.63
CA LEU A 13 -52.28 -15.19 14.70
C LEU A 13 -51.38 -14.02 15.15
N SER A 14 -50.30 -14.33 15.90
CA SER A 14 -49.27 -13.34 16.25
C SER A 14 -48.42 -13.05 15.00
N LEU A 15 -48.69 -11.92 14.33
CA LEU A 15 -47.74 -11.37 13.35
C LEU A 15 -46.47 -10.88 14.08
N LEU A 16 -45.44 -11.66 14.03
CA LEU A 16 -44.08 -11.20 14.29
C LEU A 16 -43.67 -10.28 13.12
N LEU A 17 -43.81 -8.97 13.31
CA LEU A 17 -43.17 -7.97 12.49
C LEU A 17 -41.67 -8.10 12.75
N ALA A 18 -40.94 -8.78 11.85
CA ALA A 18 -39.54 -8.64 11.76
C ALA A 18 -39.23 -7.15 11.47
N ARG A 19 -38.83 -6.42 12.49
CA ARG A 19 -38.18 -5.13 12.30
C ARG A 19 -36.87 -5.46 11.59
N GLY A 20 -36.83 -5.27 10.28
CA GLY A 20 -35.57 -5.15 9.57
C GLY A 20 -34.81 -4.02 10.25
N ALA A 21 -33.58 -4.32 10.74
CA ALA A 21 -32.68 -3.30 11.18
C ALA A 21 -32.49 -2.36 9.98
N VAL A 22 -33.00 -1.14 10.09
CA VAL A 22 -32.64 -0.07 9.15
C VAL A 22 -31.17 0.18 9.46
N ALA A 23 -30.29 -0.16 8.52
CA ALA A 23 -28.90 0.23 8.62
C ALA A 23 -28.87 1.74 8.91
N GLU A 24 -28.23 2.14 9.99
CA GLU A 24 -28.14 3.54 10.36
C GLU A 24 -27.43 4.24 9.19
N ALA A 25 -28.07 5.30 8.66
CA ALA A 25 -27.52 6.00 7.50
C ALA A 25 -26.18 6.61 7.88
N VAL A 26 -25.17 6.42 7.05
CA VAL A 26 -23.85 7.04 7.21
C VAL A 26 -24.01 8.54 7.36
N GLU A 27 -23.46 9.09 8.43
CA GLU A 27 -23.48 10.53 8.68
C GLU A 27 -22.23 11.19 8.09
N LEU A 28 -22.42 12.10 7.13
CA LEU A 28 -21.36 12.97 6.62
C LEU A 28 -21.42 14.33 7.34
N ARG A 29 -20.41 14.64 8.15
CA ARG A 29 -20.28 15.92 8.85
C ARG A 29 -19.31 16.83 8.10
N PRO A 30 -19.76 17.97 7.52
CA PRO A 30 -18.85 18.92 6.89
C PRO A 30 -17.83 19.45 7.91
N VAL A 31 -16.59 19.57 7.49
CA VAL A 31 -15.47 20.08 8.33
C VAL A 31 -14.57 21.01 7.53
N GLU A 32 -13.66 21.71 8.21
CA GLU A 32 -12.54 22.40 7.56
C GLU A 32 -11.63 21.36 6.88
N CYS A 33 -11.16 21.70 5.67
CA CYS A 33 -10.38 20.77 4.88
C CYS A 33 -8.95 20.59 5.43
N TRP A 34 -8.47 19.37 5.36
CA TRP A 34 -7.05 19.00 5.58
C TRP A 34 -6.16 19.38 4.41
N ILE A 35 -6.74 19.50 3.21
CA ILE A 35 -6.03 19.88 1.99
C ILE A 35 -6.24 21.38 1.77
N ALA A 36 -5.16 22.14 1.70
CA ALA A 36 -5.22 23.55 1.35
C ALA A 36 -5.70 23.74 -0.09
N SER A 37 -6.48 24.78 -0.32
CA SER A 37 -7.02 25.11 -1.62
C SER A 37 -6.88 26.60 -1.92
N ASN A 38 -6.72 26.94 -3.19
CA ASN A 38 -6.71 28.32 -3.68
C ASN A 38 -7.99 28.65 -4.46
N ALA A 39 -8.11 29.87 -4.97
CA ALA A 39 -9.31 30.36 -5.65
C ALA A 39 -9.73 29.57 -6.92
N PHE A 40 -8.88 28.66 -7.40
CA PHE A 40 -9.13 27.81 -8.58
C PHE A 40 -9.29 26.34 -8.24
N GLN A 41 -9.15 25.99 -6.96
CA GLN A 41 -9.23 24.63 -6.43
C GLN A 41 -10.44 24.55 -5.52
N ASN A 42 -11.38 23.68 -5.85
CA ASN A 42 -12.60 23.50 -5.06
C ASN A 42 -12.59 22.12 -4.42
N VAL A 43 -12.68 22.08 -3.08
CA VAL A 43 -12.68 20.86 -2.29
C VAL A 43 -13.74 20.96 -1.19
N ASP A 44 -14.47 19.87 -1.01
CA ASP A 44 -15.40 19.69 0.12
C ASP A 44 -14.88 18.60 1.03
N CYS A 45 -14.82 18.87 2.34
CA CYS A 45 -14.31 17.92 3.33
C CYS A 45 -15.36 17.51 4.35
N TYR A 46 -15.31 16.23 4.73
CA TYR A 46 -16.27 15.61 5.64
C TYR A 46 -15.58 14.67 6.61
N ARG A 47 -16.21 14.46 7.77
CA ARG A 47 -16.03 13.28 8.58
C ARG A 47 -17.16 12.31 8.26
N ALA A 48 -16.84 11.12 7.78
CA ALA A 48 -17.78 10.04 7.55
C ALA A 48 -17.85 9.16 8.80
N ILE A 49 -19.00 9.16 9.47
CA ILE A 49 -19.23 8.33 10.66
C ILE A 49 -19.86 7.02 10.21
N LEU A 50 -19.12 5.94 10.35
CA LEU A 50 -19.49 4.60 9.88
C LEU A 50 -19.53 3.61 11.04
N PRO A 51 -20.29 2.51 10.94
CA PRO A 51 -20.27 1.46 11.95
C PRO A 51 -18.87 0.83 12.10
N LEU A 52 -18.43 0.62 13.31
CA LEU A 52 -17.22 -0.17 13.58
C LEU A 52 -17.42 -1.61 13.12
N ASP A 53 -18.52 -2.24 13.53
CA ASP A 53 -18.99 -3.55 13.05
C ASP A 53 -20.42 -3.43 12.49
N ARG A 54 -20.59 -3.77 11.22
CA ARG A 54 -21.91 -3.73 10.54
C ARG A 54 -22.86 -4.81 11.03
N ALA A 55 -22.35 -5.88 11.66
CA ALA A 55 -23.15 -6.93 12.26
C ALA A 55 -23.62 -6.58 13.68
N ASP A 56 -22.89 -5.70 14.40
CA ASP A 56 -23.24 -5.23 15.74
C ASP A 56 -23.25 -3.69 15.81
N PRO A 57 -24.40 -3.04 15.61
CA PRO A 57 -24.48 -1.57 15.73
C PRO A 57 -24.09 -1.02 17.11
N SER A 58 -24.03 -1.86 18.15
CA SER A 58 -23.60 -1.44 19.49
C SER A 58 -22.09 -1.41 19.68
N ALA A 59 -21.31 -1.93 18.74
CA ALA A 59 -19.85 -1.96 18.77
C ALA A 59 -19.22 -0.55 18.68
N GLY A 60 -19.97 0.47 18.26
CA GLY A 60 -19.47 1.83 18.08
C GLY A 60 -19.27 2.20 16.61
N THR A 61 -18.48 3.24 16.39
CA THR A 61 -18.26 3.82 15.06
C THR A 61 -16.79 4.08 14.79
N VAL A 62 -16.43 4.13 13.50
CA VAL A 62 -15.22 4.76 13.00
C VAL A 62 -15.56 6.14 12.41
N ASP A 63 -14.63 7.06 12.50
CA ASP A 63 -14.75 8.42 11.97
C ASP A 63 -13.64 8.63 10.94
N LEU A 64 -14.01 8.66 9.66
CA LEU A 64 -13.08 8.68 8.54
C LEU A 64 -13.08 10.05 7.86
N PRO A 65 -11.90 10.69 7.72
CA PRO A 65 -11.73 11.87 6.87
C PRO A 65 -12.03 11.57 5.41
N VAL A 66 -12.76 12.46 4.75
CA VAL A 66 -13.08 12.38 3.32
C VAL A 66 -12.92 13.76 2.70
N ALA A 67 -12.20 13.84 1.59
CA ALA A 67 -12.10 15.07 0.77
C ALA A 67 -12.57 14.78 -0.66
N VAL A 68 -13.41 15.65 -1.19
CA VAL A 68 -13.91 15.57 -2.57
C VAL A 68 -13.31 16.74 -3.34
N LEU A 69 -12.26 16.47 -4.11
CA LEU A 69 -11.66 17.42 -5.02
C LEU A 69 -12.56 17.54 -6.25
N ARG A 70 -13.19 18.68 -6.43
CA ARG A 70 -14.22 18.88 -7.45
C ARG A 70 -13.64 18.87 -8.86
N ALA A 71 -14.40 18.35 -9.79
CA ALA A 71 -14.11 18.40 -11.22
C ALA A 71 -13.80 19.82 -11.69
N SER A 72 -13.04 19.93 -12.78
CA SER A 72 -12.69 21.21 -13.41
C SER A 72 -13.79 21.74 -14.34
N THR A 73 -14.98 21.14 -14.32
CA THR A 73 -16.17 21.51 -15.12
C THR A 73 -17.37 21.81 -14.23
N ASP A 74 -18.28 22.67 -14.71
CA ASP A 74 -19.54 22.97 -14.03
C ASP A 74 -20.61 21.85 -14.19
N SER A 75 -20.30 20.81 -14.97
CA SER A 75 -21.22 19.70 -15.25
C SER A 75 -20.45 18.36 -15.13
N PRO A 76 -20.05 17.96 -13.91
CA PRO A 76 -19.30 16.74 -13.71
C PRO A 76 -20.12 15.49 -14.08
N LEU A 77 -19.42 14.44 -14.51
CA LEU A 77 -20.00 13.12 -14.70
C LEU A 77 -20.36 12.52 -13.35
N PRO A 78 -21.39 11.63 -13.29
CA PRO A 78 -21.96 11.15 -12.03
C PRO A 78 -21.14 10.03 -11.37
N ASP A 79 -20.03 9.63 -11.95
CA ASP A 79 -19.18 8.51 -11.56
C ASP A 79 -17.78 9.01 -11.18
N PRO A 80 -17.56 9.46 -9.92
CA PRO A 80 -16.29 10.00 -9.47
C PRO A 80 -15.17 8.95 -9.52
N VAL A 81 -13.94 9.40 -9.34
CA VAL A 81 -12.80 8.53 -9.04
C VAL A 81 -12.57 8.52 -7.54
N ILE A 82 -12.41 7.36 -6.92
CA ILE A 82 -11.96 7.24 -5.53
C ILE A 82 -10.58 6.61 -5.48
N TYR A 83 -9.68 7.29 -4.78
CA TYR A 83 -8.32 6.83 -4.57
C TYR A 83 -8.24 5.93 -3.34
N LEU A 84 -7.53 4.81 -3.47
CA LEU A 84 -7.34 3.81 -2.43
C LEU A 84 -5.84 3.69 -2.16
N GLU A 85 -5.44 4.19 -1.00
CA GLU A 85 -4.04 4.27 -0.57
C GLU A 85 -3.46 2.89 -0.27
N GLY A 86 -2.13 2.79 -0.41
CA GLY A 86 -1.32 1.61 -0.16
C GLY A 86 -0.94 1.39 1.29
N GLY A 87 0.17 0.71 1.48
CA GLY A 87 0.71 0.23 2.74
C GLY A 87 0.45 -1.27 2.92
N PRO A 88 -0.55 -1.72 3.73
CA PRO A 88 -1.54 -0.93 4.48
C PRO A 88 -0.92 0.01 5.50
N GLY A 89 -1.67 0.98 6.00
CA GLY A 89 -1.18 1.89 7.05
C GLY A 89 -0.75 3.27 6.56
N ALA A 90 -0.50 3.45 5.26
CA ALA A 90 -0.12 4.75 4.74
C ALA A 90 -1.28 5.76 4.84
N PRO A 91 -1.02 6.99 5.32
CA PRO A 91 -2.03 8.02 5.39
C PRO A 91 -2.25 8.68 4.02
N THR A 92 -3.49 9.09 3.76
CA THR A 92 -3.85 9.79 2.53
C THR A 92 -3.67 11.30 2.65
N PHE A 93 -3.84 11.89 3.84
CA PHE A 93 -3.85 13.34 4.06
C PHE A 93 -2.61 13.89 4.78
N ASP A 94 -1.81 13.04 5.37
CA ASP A 94 -0.58 13.43 6.06
C ASP A 94 0.56 12.52 5.63
N SER A 95 1.63 13.10 5.12
CA SER A 95 2.82 12.31 4.75
C SER A 95 3.68 11.92 5.95
N GLY A 96 3.39 12.50 7.14
CA GLY A 96 4.28 12.39 8.30
C GLY A 96 5.64 13.09 8.13
N TYR A 97 5.89 13.69 6.97
CA TYR A 97 7.14 14.42 6.67
C TYR A 97 7.02 15.88 7.02
N PRO A 98 7.79 16.40 7.99
CA PRO A 98 7.81 17.83 8.31
C PRO A 98 8.20 18.73 7.14
N ASP A 99 8.96 18.19 6.17
CA ASP A 99 9.51 18.91 5.03
C ASP A 99 8.64 18.84 3.76
N TYR A 100 7.56 18.05 3.76
CA TYR A 100 6.57 18.07 2.69
C TYR A 100 5.56 19.20 2.95
N GLU A 101 6.04 20.44 3.04
CA GLU A 101 5.19 21.65 3.13
C GLU A 101 4.17 21.77 1.97
N ASN A 102 4.28 20.90 0.95
CA ASN A 102 3.49 20.92 -0.27
C ASN A 102 2.75 19.59 -0.57
N TYR A 103 2.40 18.80 0.46
CA TYR A 103 1.63 17.55 0.25
C TYR A 103 0.26 17.83 -0.40
N ASP A 104 -0.30 19.01 -0.14
CA ASP A 104 -1.51 19.49 -0.82
C ASP A 104 -1.31 19.61 -2.33
N ASP A 105 -0.14 20.13 -2.77
CA ASP A 105 0.20 20.26 -4.19
C ASP A 105 0.33 18.90 -4.87
N LEU A 106 0.75 17.85 -4.14
CA LEU A 106 0.80 16.48 -4.66
C LEU A 106 -0.59 16.05 -5.14
N TRP A 107 -1.61 16.11 -4.28
CA TRP A 107 -2.95 15.66 -4.62
C TRP A 107 -3.60 16.52 -5.71
N TRP A 108 -3.39 17.85 -5.69
CA TRP A 108 -3.87 18.70 -6.75
C TRP A 108 -3.22 18.38 -8.10
N GLY A 109 -1.91 18.14 -8.13
CA GLY A 109 -1.16 17.73 -9.31
C GLY A 109 -1.57 16.34 -9.79
N HIS A 110 -1.54 15.35 -8.89
CA HIS A 110 -1.80 13.95 -9.18
C HIS A 110 -3.22 13.71 -9.69
N SER A 111 -4.23 14.36 -9.10
CA SER A 111 -5.64 14.22 -9.50
C SER A 111 -6.02 14.97 -10.76
N THR A 112 -5.16 15.88 -11.27
CA THR A 112 -5.48 16.76 -12.41
C THR A 112 -6.03 16.02 -13.64
N PRO A 113 -5.43 14.92 -14.13
CA PRO A 113 -5.95 14.25 -15.32
C PRO A 113 -7.33 13.59 -15.09
N PHE A 114 -7.62 13.15 -13.86
CA PHE A 114 -8.88 12.53 -13.48
C PHE A 114 -10.00 13.55 -13.28
N ARG A 115 -9.66 14.77 -12.81
CA ARG A 115 -10.61 15.84 -12.50
C ARG A 115 -11.04 16.69 -13.71
N ARG A 116 -10.73 16.29 -14.92
CA ARG A 116 -11.22 17.00 -16.12
C ARG A 116 -12.73 17.14 -16.11
N ASP A 117 -13.44 16.05 -15.77
CA ASP A 117 -14.89 15.96 -15.83
C ASP A 117 -15.51 15.12 -14.68
N ARG A 118 -14.73 14.58 -13.75
CA ARG A 118 -15.18 13.80 -12.59
C ARG A 118 -14.64 14.37 -11.28
N ASP A 119 -15.38 14.24 -10.22
CA ASP A 119 -14.88 14.48 -8.87
C ASP A 119 -13.85 13.43 -8.51
N PHE A 120 -12.87 13.80 -7.69
CA PHE A 120 -11.82 12.89 -7.20
C PHE A 120 -11.93 12.81 -5.67
N ILE A 121 -12.16 11.61 -5.16
CA ILE A 121 -12.41 11.37 -3.74
C ILE A 121 -11.13 10.81 -3.11
N LEU A 122 -10.69 11.46 -2.04
CA LEU A 122 -9.68 10.98 -1.11
C LEU A 122 -10.34 10.64 0.21
N PHE A 123 -9.88 9.62 0.90
CA PHE A 123 -10.32 9.30 2.26
C PHE A 123 -9.23 8.57 3.03
N GLU A 124 -9.26 8.68 4.35
CA GLU A 124 -8.44 7.82 5.20
C GLU A 124 -9.15 6.48 5.42
N GLN A 125 -8.41 5.40 5.28
CA GLN A 125 -8.90 4.09 5.67
C GLN A 125 -9.05 4.00 7.20
N ARG A 126 -9.88 3.07 7.69
CA ARG A 126 -10.07 2.89 9.13
C ARG A 126 -8.75 2.60 9.85
N GLY A 127 -8.49 3.32 10.92
CA GLY A 127 -7.28 3.20 11.72
C GLY A 127 -6.07 3.95 11.20
N MET A 128 -6.12 4.53 9.98
CA MET A 128 -4.98 5.17 9.31
C MET A 128 -5.07 6.70 9.39
N GLY A 129 -3.92 7.36 9.34
CA GLY A 129 -3.83 8.82 9.31
C GLY A 129 -4.72 9.51 10.34
N PHE A 130 -5.57 10.42 9.88
CA PHE A 130 -6.50 11.15 10.74
C PHE A 130 -7.81 10.41 11.06
N ALA A 131 -7.94 9.12 10.75
CA ALA A 131 -9.11 8.32 11.14
C ALA A 131 -9.18 8.12 12.65
N LEU A 132 -10.39 7.91 13.18
CA LEU A 132 -10.61 7.63 14.61
C LEU A 132 -11.45 6.35 14.78
N PRO A 133 -11.04 5.44 15.70
CA PRO A 133 -9.77 5.48 16.43
C PRO A 133 -8.59 5.30 15.47
N SER A 134 -7.46 5.92 15.79
CA SER A 134 -6.19 5.73 15.08
C SER A 134 -5.48 4.49 15.61
N LEU A 135 -4.87 3.71 14.72
CA LEU A 135 -3.97 2.60 15.06
C LEU A 135 -2.49 3.01 14.98
N ASP A 136 -2.22 4.30 15.03
CA ASP A 136 -0.86 4.84 15.12
C ASP A 136 -0.16 4.42 16.40
N CYS A 137 1.15 4.20 16.34
CA CYS A 137 1.99 3.73 17.44
C CYS A 137 3.04 4.77 17.88
N PRO A 138 2.67 5.82 18.64
CA PRO A 138 3.63 6.80 19.14
C PRO A 138 4.72 6.19 20.02
N GLU A 139 4.53 4.96 20.52
CA GLU A 139 5.53 4.18 21.21
C GLU A 139 6.73 3.82 20.30
N LEU A 140 6.49 3.58 19.01
CA LEU A 140 7.52 3.38 18.01
C LEU A 140 8.21 4.70 17.64
N HIS A 141 7.45 5.77 17.42
CA HIS A 141 8.02 7.08 17.11
C HIS A 141 8.98 7.59 18.19
N ALA A 142 8.75 7.21 19.45
CA ALA A 142 9.67 7.56 20.54
C ALA A 142 11.02 6.83 20.45
N LEU A 143 11.07 5.69 19.73
CA LEU A 143 12.30 4.93 19.50
C LEU A 143 13.05 5.46 18.29
N ASP A 144 12.39 6.02 17.28
CA ASP A 144 12.99 6.43 16.02
C ASP A 144 14.23 7.31 16.21
N ALA A 145 14.17 8.27 17.10
CA ALA A 145 15.33 9.12 17.44
C ALA A 145 16.50 8.35 18.08
N ALA A 146 16.23 7.19 18.68
CA ALA A 146 17.26 6.37 19.33
C ALA A 146 17.75 5.23 18.43
N THR A 147 16.86 4.66 17.59
CA THR A 147 17.15 3.56 16.67
C THR A 147 17.82 4.03 15.40
N HIS A 148 17.56 5.26 14.94
CA HIS A 148 18.31 5.91 13.85
C HIS A 148 19.82 6.02 14.17
N ARG A 149 20.20 5.94 15.45
CA ARG A 149 21.60 5.86 15.88
C ARG A 149 22.21 4.48 15.70
N TRP A 150 21.38 3.48 15.38
CA TRP A 150 21.79 2.10 15.33
C TRP A 150 21.20 1.37 14.12
N PRO A 151 21.47 1.80 12.88
CA PRO A 151 21.02 1.12 11.70
C PRO A 151 21.85 -0.14 11.48
N GLY A 152 21.50 -1.17 12.13
CA GLY A 152 21.95 -2.51 11.92
C GLY A 152 20.84 -3.38 12.45
N PHE A 153 20.48 -4.41 11.74
CA PHE A 153 19.59 -5.46 12.23
C PHE A 153 20.31 -6.24 13.36
N ASP A 154 20.69 -5.53 14.43
CA ASP A 154 21.26 -6.12 15.65
C ASP A 154 20.09 -6.39 16.61
N ASP A 155 20.03 -7.59 17.21
CA ASP A 155 18.97 -8.08 18.12
C ASP A 155 18.40 -7.03 19.09
N PRO A 156 19.21 -6.13 19.73
CA PRO A 156 18.67 -5.18 20.70
C PRO A 156 17.75 -4.10 20.11
N VAL A 157 17.87 -3.77 18.82
CA VAL A 157 16.99 -2.77 18.15
C VAL A 157 15.63 -3.39 17.89
N PHE A 158 15.61 -4.60 17.34
CA PHE A 158 14.36 -5.35 17.16
C PHE A 158 13.66 -5.64 18.48
N ASP A 159 14.42 -6.02 19.53
CA ASP A 159 13.83 -6.22 20.87
C ASP A 159 13.11 -4.95 21.36
N ALA A 160 13.68 -3.77 21.14
CA ALA A 160 13.07 -2.50 21.53
C ALA A 160 11.85 -2.16 20.67
N GLU A 161 11.92 -2.40 19.37
CA GLU A 161 10.83 -2.20 18.42
C GLU A 161 9.64 -3.12 18.74
N PHE A 162 9.88 -4.42 18.92
CA PHE A 162 8.84 -5.37 19.31
C PHE A 162 8.22 -5.04 20.66
N ALA A 163 9.02 -4.56 21.63
CA ALA A 163 8.49 -4.13 22.92
C ALA A 163 7.61 -2.88 22.79
N ALA A 164 7.97 -1.92 21.95
CA ALA A 164 7.17 -0.73 21.67
C ALA A 164 5.88 -1.08 20.94
N LEU A 165 5.95 -1.98 19.95
CA LEU A 165 4.78 -2.45 19.23
C LEU A 165 3.81 -3.21 20.15
N ALA A 166 4.32 -4.07 21.03
CA ALA A 166 3.51 -4.73 22.06
C ALA A 166 2.84 -3.72 23.01
N ALA A 167 3.56 -2.67 23.40
CA ALA A 167 3.01 -1.59 24.24
C ALA A 167 1.90 -0.80 23.50
N CYS A 168 2.06 -0.55 22.21
CA CYS A 168 1.03 0.05 21.36
C CYS A 168 -0.23 -0.82 21.31
N HIS A 169 -0.08 -2.13 21.03
CA HIS A 169 -1.18 -3.09 21.04
C HIS A 169 -1.93 -3.06 22.38
N ASP A 170 -1.20 -3.17 23.49
CA ASP A 170 -1.79 -3.21 24.83
C ASP A 170 -2.53 -1.90 25.17
N ARG A 171 -2.01 -0.74 24.73
CA ARG A 171 -2.69 0.56 24.86
C ARG A 171 -4.00 0.57 24.07
N LEU A 172 -3.99 0.19 22.80
CA LEU A 172 -5.20 0.18 21.96
C LEU A 172 -6.28 -0.74 22.54
N VAL A 173 -5.91 -1.92 22.99
CA VAL A 173 -6.82 -2.86 23.66
C VAL A 173 -7.35 -2.28 24.99
N ALA A 174 -6.51 -1.63 25.78
CA ALA A 174 -6.92 -0.99 27.05
C ALA A 174 -7.86 0.22 26.80
N GLU A 175 -7.73 0.91 25.68
CA GLU A 175 -8.63 1.97 25.21
C GLU A 175 -9.96 1.41 24.67
N GLY A 176 -10.08 0.10 24.53
CA GLY A 176 -11.31 -0.56 24.07
C GLY A 176 -11.42 -0.66 22.53
N VAL A 177 -10.32 -0.51 21.80
CA VAL A 177 -10.30 -0.68 20.35
C VAL A 177 -10.45 -2.17 20.02
N ASP A 178 -11.46 -2.52 19.23
CA ASP A 178 -11.61 -3.87 18.68
C ASP A 178 -10.77 -4.01 17.41
N LEU A 179 -9.55 -4.50 17.56
CA LEU A 179 -8.60 -4.69 16.46
C LEU A 179 -9.12 -5.62 15.36
N ALA A 180 -10.06 -6.53 15.67
CA ALA A 180 -10.65 -7.42 14.67
C ALA A 180 -11.59 -6.70 13.69
N ALA A 181 -11.99 -5.46 13.98
CA ALA A 181 -12.81 -4.64 13.10
C ALA A 181 -12.01 -3.84 12.04
N PHE A 182 -10.67 -3.96 12.07
CA PHE A 182 -9.77 -3.23 11.16
C PHE A 182 -9.13 -4.20 10.17
N ASP A 183 -9.79 -4.42 9.05
CA ASP A 183 -9.33 -5.28 7.96
C ASP A 183 -9.77 -4.75 6.59
N THR A 184 -9.25 -5.37 5.53
CA THR A 184 -9.55 -4.99 4.13
C THR A 184 -11.03 -5.13 3.80
N ARG A 185 -11.74 -6.13 4.36
CA ARG A 185 -13.18 -6.34 4.08
C ARG A 185 -14.02 -5.22 4.66
N ALA A 186 -13.71 -4.82 5.88
CA ALA A 186 -14.38 -3.69 6.54
C ALA A 186 -14.09 -2.37 5.82
N SER A 187 -12.83 -2.14 5.38
CA SER A 187 -12.45 -0.99 4.57
C SER A 187 -13.15 -0.97 3.21
N ALA A 188 -13.37 -2.13 2.57
CA ALA A 188 -14.12 -2.22 1.32
C ALA A 188 -15.60 -1.85 1.49
N ASP A 189 -16.20 -2.22 2.61
CA ASP A 189 -17.56 -1.79 2.95
C ASP A 189 -17.60 -0.28 3.26
N ASP A 190 -16.55 0.30 3.88
CA ASP A 190 -16.44 1.74 4.10
C ASP A 190 -16.42 2.53 2.79
N VAL A 191 -15.64 2.08 1.81
CA VAL A 191 -15.63 2.67 0.46
C VAL A 191 -17.03 2.73 -0.12
N ALA A 192 -17.77 1.63 -0.04
CA ALA A 192 -19.12 1.57 -0.58
C ALA A 192 -20.09 2.51 0.15
N ASP A 193 -19.95 2.61 1.45
CA ASP A 193 -20.81 3.47 2.29
C ASP A 193 -20.49 4.96 2.07
N ILE A 194 -19.23 5.34 1.97
CA ILE A 194 -18.80 6.72 1.65
C ILE A 194 -19.35 7.14 0.29
N VAL A 195 -19.15 6.32 -0.76
CA VAL A 195 -19.64 6.65 -2.11
C VAL A 195 -21.15 6.87 -2.13
N ARG A 196 -21.91 5.98 -1.46
CA ARG A 196 -23.38 6.12 -1.36
C ARG A 196 -23.81 7.34 -0.55
N ALA A 197 -23.12 7.62 0.56
CA ALA A 197 -23.43 8.76 1.42
C ALA A 197 -23.16 10.10 0.72
N LEU A 198 -22.13 10.16 -0.14
CA LEU A 198 -21.84 11.29 -1.01
C LEU A 198 -22.87 11.44 -2.16
N GLY A 199 -23.79 10.46 -2.33
CA GLY A 199 -24.86 10.51 -3.32
C GLY A 199 -24.51 9.96 -4.70
N TYR A 200 -23.35 9.31 -4.86
CA TYR A 200 -22.94 8.70 -6.12
C TYR A 200 -23.54 7.29 -6.29
N GLY A 201 -23.95 6.97 -7.52
CA GLY A 201 -24.51 5.66 -7.85
C GLY A 201 -23.47 4.63 -8.26
N GLN A 202 -22.41 5.08 -8.91
CA GLN A 202 -21.24 4.29 -9.31
C GLN A 202 -19.96 5.08 -9.07
N VAL A 203 -18.83 4.38 -9.03
CA VAL A 203 -17.51 4.95 -8.79
C VAL A 203 -16.47 4.25 -9.67
N ASN A 204 -15.41 4.97 -10.03
CA ASN A 204 -14.21 4.40 -10.61
C ASN A 204 -13.18 4.24 -9.50
N LEU A 205 -12.64 3.03 -9.35
CA LEU A 205 -11.61 2.74 -8.35
C LEU A 205 -10.23 3.06 -8.92
N TYR A 206 -9.41 3.71 -8.12
CA TYR A 206 -8.00 3.90 -8.42
C TYR A 206 -7.19 3.48 -7.19
N GLY A 207 -6.67 2.27 -7.23
CA GLY A 207 -5.89 1.67 -6.14
C GLY A 207 -4.41 1.59 -6.48
N VAL A 208 -3.57 1.80 -5.47
CA VAL A 208 -2.12 1.68 -5.58
C VAL A 208 -1.61 0.71 -4.53
N SER A 209 -0.74 -0.24 -4.91
CA SER A 209 -0.13 -1.18 -3.97
C SER A 209 -1.19 -1.98 -3.19
N TYR A 210 -1.16 -2.01 -1.86
CA TYR A 210 -2.23 -2.57 -1.04
C TYR A 210 -3.62 -2.00 -1.40
N GLY A 211 -3.71 -0.74 -1.81
CA GLY A 211 -4.97 -0.16 -2.30
C GLY A 211 -5.58 -0.91 -3.49
N THR A 212 -4.79 -1.67 -4.25
CA THR A 212 -5.30 -2.57 -5.30
C THR A 212 -5.97 -3.81 -4.73
N ARG A 213 -5.46 -4.37 -3.60
CA ARG A 213 -6.11 -5.44 -2.84
C ARG A 213 -7.44 -4.96 -2.29
N LEU A 214 -7.48 -3.75 -1.73
CA LEU A 214 -8.72 -3.12 -1.29
C LEU A 214 -9.69 -2.92 -2.46
N ALA A 215 -9.24 -2.41 -3.61
CA ALA A 215 -10.08 -2.26 -4.81
C ALA A 215 -10.68 -3.60 -5.26
N LEU A 216 -9.87 -4.64 -5.31
CA LEU A 216 -10.32 -6.00 -5.66
C LEU A 216 -11.39 -6.51 -4.67
N GLU A 217 -11.23 -6.23 -3.39
CA GLU A 217 -12.23 -6.62 -2.39
C GLU A 217 -13.53 -5.78 -2.51
N VAL A 218 -13.44 -4.49 -2.88
CA VAL A 218 -14.62 -3.68 -3.25
C VAL A 218 -15.34 -4.28 -4.46
N MET A 219 -14.60 -4.69 -5.50
CA MET A 219 -15.16 -5.34 -6.70
C MET A 219 -15.87 -6.67 -6.34
N ARG A 220 -15.30 -7.46 -5.41
CA ARG A 220 -15.90 -8.71 -4.92
C ARG A 220 -17.22 -8.47 -4.16
N ARG A 221 -17.21 -7.50 -3.25
CA ARG A 221 -18.30 -7.27 -2.30
C ARG A 221 -19.40 -6.37 -2.84
N HIS A 222 -19.02 -5.42 -3.69
CA HIS A 222 -19.91 -4.37 -4.22
C HIS A 222 -19.83 -4.23 -5.75
N PRO A 223 -19.95 -5.34 -6.54
CA PRO A 223 -19.69 -5.30 -7.99
C PRO A 223 -20.58 -4.30 -8.74
N GLY A 224 -21.81 -4.05 -8.27
CA GLY A 224 -22.72 -3.08 -8.90
C GLY A 224 -22.35 -1.62 -8.66
N LEU A 225 -21.44 -1.34 -7.72
CA LEU A 225 -20.97 0.01 -7.41
C LEU A 225 -19.84 0.45 -8.35
N VAL A 226 -19.05 -0.49 -8.85
CA VAL A 226 -17.81 -0.19 -9.59
C VAL A 226 -18.10 -0.10 -11.08
N ARG A 227 -17.79 1.05 -11.69
CA ARG A 227 -17.87 1.25 -13.14
C ARG A 227 -16.61 0.81 -13.86
N ALA A 228 -15.45 1.17 -13.34
CA ALA A 228 -14.13 0.78 -13.84
C ALA A 228 -13.11 0.77 -12.69
N ALA A 229 -11.98 0.10 -12.90
CA ALA A 229 -10.88 0.09 -11.94
C ALA A 229 -9.52 0.29 -12.63
N VAL A 230 -8.65 1.08 -12.00
CA VAL A 230 -7.23 1.18 -12.31
C VAL A 230 -6.46 0.65 -11.10
N LEU A 231 -5.62 -0.34 -11.31
CA LEU A 231 -4.85 -1.02 -10.27
C LEU A 231 -3.36 -0.90 -10.60
N ASP A 232 -2.63 -0.07 -9.86
CA ASP A 232 -1.20 0.19 -10.06
C ASP A 232 -0.37 -0.49 -8.95
N GLY A 233 0.53 -1.39 -9.34
CA GLY A 233 1.23 -2.24 -8.39
C GLY A 233 0.27 -3.28 -7.79
N VAL A 234 -0.22 -4.19 -8.61
CA VAL A 234 -1.34 -5.09 -8.28
C VAL A 234 -0.98 -6.10 -7.21
N TYR A 235 -1.74 -6.12 -6.11
CA TYR A 235 -1.58 -7.06 -5.00
C TYR A 235 -2.86 -7.89 -4.80
N PRO A 236 -3.04 -9.02 -5.50
CA PRO A 236 -4.21 -9.87 -5.37
C PRO A 236 -4.38 -10.43 -3.94
N PRO A 237 -5.62 -10.57 -3.45
CA PRO A 237 -5.86 -11.06 -2.08
C PRO A 237 -5.41 -12.50 -1.84
N ASP A 238 -5.29 -13.32 -2.87
CA ASP A 238 -4.87 -14.72 -2.82
C ASP A 238 -3.36 -14.94 -3.04
N ILE A 239 -2.58 -13.88 -3.21
CA ILE A 239 -1.12 -13.92 -3.15
C ILE A 239 -0.68 -13.98 -1.68
N ASP A 240 0.19 -14.96 -1.38
CA ASP A 240 0.81 -15.10 -0.05
C ASP A 240 2.09 -14.25 0.01
N GLY A 241 1.97 -13.03 0.60
CA GLY A 241 3.08 -12.08 0.67
C GLY A 241 4.36 -12.69 1.26
N GLU A 242 4.25 -13.46 2.33
CA GLU A 242 5.41 -14.06 3.01
C GLU A 242 6.18 -15.06 2.13
N LEU A 243 5.48 -15.78 1.27
CA LEU A 243 6.12 -16.79 0.40
C LEU A 243 6.52 -16.24 -0.97
N ASP A 244 5.80 -15.25 -1.47
CA ASP A 244 5.98 -14.73 -2.84
C ASP A 244 6.92 -13.53 -2.90
N PHE A 245 7.05 -12.77 -1.80
CA PHE A 245 7.89 -11.58 -1.73
C PHE A 245 9.38 -11.84 -2.04
N PRO A 246 10.05 -12.91 -1.53
CA PRO A 246 11.45 -13.19 -1.88
C PRO A 246 11.66 -13.35 -3.38
N GLY A 247 10.71 -13.98 -4.08
CA GLY A 247 10.72 -14.15 -5.53
C GLY A 247 10.52 -12.85 -6.29
N ALA A 248 9.67 -11.95 -5.78
CA ALA A 248 9.44 -10.62 -6.36
C ALA A 248 10.71 -9.78 -6.31
N VAL A 249 11.37 -9.70 -5.14
CA VAL A 249 12.66 -9.01 -4.97
C VAL A 249 13.72 -9.55 -5.92
N ALA A 250 13.93 -10.88 -5.93
CA ALA A 250 14.93 -11.50 -6.82
C ALA A 250 14.62 -11.23 -8.30
N GLY A 251 13.35 -11.25 -8.69
CA GLY A 251 12.89 -10.96 -10.05
C GLY A 251 13.15 -9.52 -10.47
N ALA A 252 12.90 -8.55 -9.59
CA ALA A 252 13.17 -7.14 -9.83
C ALA A 252 14.66 -6.88 -10.08
N PHE A 253 15.55 -7.41 -9.22
CA PHE A 253 16.99 -7.35 -9.42
C PHE A 253 17.44 -8.05 -10.71
N ALA A 254 16.90 -9.22 -11.03
CA ALA A 254 17.23 -9.93 -12.26
C ALA A 254 16.88 -9.10 -13.51
N ASN A 255 15.73 -8.43 -13.50
CA ASN A 255 15.32 -7.51 -14.57
C ASN A 255 16.29 -6.33 -14.69
N LEU A 256 16.64 -5.70 -13.57
CA LEU A 256 17.55 -4.55 -13.53
C LEU A 256 18.94 -4.94 -14.05
N PHE A 257 19.48 -6.07 -13.62
CA PHE A 257 20.78 -6.54 -14.06
C PHE A 257 20.80 -6.97 -15.54
N ALA A 258 19.72 -7.58 -16.04
CA ALA A 258 19.60 -7.91 -17.46
C ALA A 258 19.61 -6.66 -18.34
N ASP A 259 18.87 -5.62 -17.93
CA ASP A 259 18.82 -4.36 -18.67
C ASP A 259 20.13 -3.56 -18.53
N CYS A 260 20.80 -3.58 -17.37
CA CYS A 260 22.14 -3.01 -17.18
C CYS A 260 23.18 -3.71 -18.06
N ALA A 261 23.16 -5.05 -18.13
CA ALA A 261 24.08 -5.81 -18.99
C ALA A 261 23.86 -5.52 -20.48
N ALA A 262 22.65 -5.18 -20.89
CA ALA A 262 22.31 -4.77 -22.25
C ALA A 262 22.75 -3.33 -22.57
N ASP A 263 22.79 -2.43 -21.59
CA ASP A 263 23.25 -1.03 -21.73
C ASP A 263 24.79 -0.95 -21.71
N PRO A 264 25.48 -0.49 -22.79
CA PRO A 264 26.93 -0.40 -22.81
C PRO A 264 27.52 0.57 -21.78
N GLY A 265 26.75 1.59 -21.33
CA GLY A 265 27.14 2.55 -20.30
C GLY A 265 27.12 1.89 -18.91
N CYS A 266 26.00 1.27 -18.58
CA CYS A 266 25.79 0.56 -17.32
C CYS A 266 26.78 -0.60 -17.15
N ARG A 267 26.91 -1.48 -18.14
CA ARG A 267 27.84 -2.62 -18.13
C ARG A 267 29.31 -2.18 -17.91
N ARG A 268 29.70 -0.99 -18.34
CA ARG A 268 31.04 -0.47 -18.10
C ARG A 268 31.27 -0.04 -16.67
N ILE A 269 30.21 0.47 -16.00
CA ILE A 269 30.25 0.95 -14.62
C ILE A 269 30.16 -0.23 -13.65
N ALA A 270 29.25 -1.13 -13.90
CA ALA A 270 28.99 -2.31 -13.07
C ALA A 270 29.07 -3.59 -13.93
N PRO A 271 30.26 -4.01 -14.39
CA PRO A 271 30.41 -5.29 -15.03
C PRO A 271 30.04 -6.40 -14.04
N ASP A 272 29.30 -7.39 -14.50
CA ASP A 272 28.86 -8.52 -13.67
C ASP A 272 28.14 -8.05 -12.37
N ALA A 273 27.22 -7.08 -12.49
CA ALA A 273 26.59 -6.41 -11.34
C ALA A 273 25.94 -7.40 -10.37
N GLN A 274 25.23 -8.42 -10.84
CA GLN A 274 24.55 -9.40 -9.99
C GLN A 274 25.53 -10.17 -9.10
N PRO A 275 26.53 -10.93 -9.62
CA PRO A 275 27.45 -11.66 -8.76
C PRO A 275 28.26 -10.75 -7.84
N ARG A 276 28.50 -9.51 -8.23
CA ARG A 276 29.18 -8.53 -7.37
C ARG A 276 28.31 -8.09 -6.18
N LEU A 277 27.01 -7.86 -6.40
CA LEU A 277 26.09 -7.58 -5.31
C LEU A 277 26.03 -8.76 -4.35
N GLU A 278 25.86 -9.98 -4.87
CA GLU A 278 25.78 -11.19 -4.06
C GLU A 278 27.06 -11.40 -3.22
N GLU A 279 28.25 -11.22 -3.81
CA GLU A 279 29.53 -11.29 -3.09
C GLU A 279 29.67 -10.17 -2.05
N MET A 280 29.17 -8.96 -2.34
CA MET A 280 29.19 -7.84 -1.41
C MET A 280 28.29 -8.12 -0.20
N VAL A 281 27.07 -8.60 -0.41
CA VAL A 281 26.13 -8.98 0.64
C VAL A 281 26.75 -10.06 1.53
N ASP A 282 27.22 -11.14 0.95
CA ASP A 282 27.88 -12.23 1.68
C ASP A 282 29.09 -11.75 2.51
N THR A 283 29.91 -10.86 1.93
CA THR A 283 31.12 -10.36 2.59
C THR A 283 30.77 -9.47 3.76
N LEU A 284 29.80 -8.58 3.60
CA LEU A 284 29.36 -7.66 4.65
C LEU A 284 28.59 -8.41 5.77
N ASN A 285 27.85 -9.47 5.46
CA ASN A 285 27.22 -10.30 6.47
C ASN A 285 28.26 -11.03 7.34
N ARG A 286 29.37 -11.49 6.73
CA ARG A 286 30.48 -12.11 7.48
C ARG A 286 31.34 -11.09 8.23
N SER A 287 31.43 -9.85 7.76
CA SER A 287 32.29 -8.82 8.32
C SER A 287 31.65 -7.44 8.16
N PRO A 288 30.66 -7.12 9.02
CA PRO A 288 30.00 -5.82 8.99
C PRO A 288 30.99 -4.66 9.11
N ARG A 289 30.71 -3.57 8.42
CA ARG A 289 31.53 -2.35 8.43
C ARG A 289 30.83 -1.24 9.20
N ALA A 290 31.61 -0.26 9.63
CA ALA A 290 31.10 0.99 10.14
C ALA A 290 31.12 2.04 9.03
N LEU A 291 30.02 2.78 8.90
CA LEU A 291 29.85 3.89 8.00
C LEU A 291 29.49 5.12 8.81
N GLU A 292 30.09 6.26 8.52
CA GLU A 292 29.70 7.53 9.10
C GLU A 292 28.56 8.10 8.25
N LEU A 293 27.35 8.15 8.82
CA LEU A 293 26.19 8.77 8.18
C LEU A 293 26.21 10.27 8.49
N TYR A 294 26.24 11.08 7.45
CA TYR A 294 26.13 12.53 7.57
C TYR A 294 24.69 12.94 7.32
N ASP A 295 24.04 13.39 8.38
CA ASP A 295 22.78 14.09 8.27
C ASP A 295 23.00 15.59 8.47
N HIS A 296 22.54 16.36 7.50
CA HIS A 296 22.66 17.82 7.53
C HIS A 296 21.62 18.50 8.41
N GLU A 297 20.47 17.89 8.70
CA GLU A 297 19.35 18.56 9.34
C GLU A 297 18.98 17.99 10.72
N LEU A 298 19.00 16.68 10.93
CA LEU A 298 18.59 16.07 12.19
C LEU A 298 19.71 15.90 13.22
N PHE A 299 20.96 15.65 12.83
CA PHE A 299 22.00 15.24 13.76
C PHE A 299 23.21 16.17 13.83
N GLY A 300 23.44 17.02 12.86
CA GLY A 300 24.55 18.03 12.86
C GLY A 300 25.94 17.47 13.09
N ARG A 301 26.11 16.13 13.20
CA ARG A 301 27.35 15.37 13.33
C ARG A 301 27.16 14.01 12.67
N GLY A 302 28.17 13.54 11.94
CA GLY A 302 28.19 12.19 11.40
C GLY A 302 28.04 11.16 12.53
N GLU A 303 27.08 10.26 12.40
CA GLU A 303 26.95 9.13 13.32
C GLU A 303 27.55 7.88 12.69
N LEU A 304 28.26 7.08 13.50
CA LEU A 304 28.87 5.86 13.06
C LEU A 304 27.86 4.71 13.14
N VAL A 305 27.51 4.22 11.98
CA VAL A 305 26.52 3.16 11.79
C VAL A 305 27.23 1.88 11.39
N ARG A 306 26.85 0.75 11.98
CA ARG A 306 27.29 -0.56 11.50
C ARG A 306 26.29 -1.06 10.47
N PHE A 307 26.77 -1.45 9.31
CA PHE A 307 25.93 -2.05 8.27
C PHE A 307 26.49 -3.41 7.85
N ASN A 308 25.59 -4.32 7.59
CA ASN A 308 25.84 -5.65 7.05
C ASN A 308 25.32 -5.77 5.60
N GLY A 309 25.39 -6.94 5.02
CA GLY A 309 24.94 -7.16 3.65
C GLY A 309 23.44 -7.10 3.50
N THR A 310 22.66 -7.55 4.51
CA THR A 310 21.20 -7.45 4.53
C THR A 310 20.75 -6.00 4.50
N PHE A 311 21.38 -5.14 5.29
CA PHE A 311 21.13 -3.69 5.28
C PHE A 311 21.35 -3.07 3.88
N VAL A 312 22.48 -3.42 3.21
CA VAL A 312 22.75 -2.94 1.85
C VAL A 312 21.66 -3.40 0.88
N LEU A 313 21.25 -4.65 0.97
CA LEU A 313 20.21 -5.19 0.10
C LEU A 313 18.86 -4.56 0.38
N SER A 314 18.50 -4.35 1.65
CA SER A 314 17.29 -3.64 2.08
C SER A 314 17.24 -2.23 1.46
N THR A 315 18.30 -1.44 1.64
CA THR A 315 18.39 -0.10 1.03
C THR A 315 18.22 -0.15 -0.50
N MET A 316 18.78 -1.17 -1.17
CA MET A 316 18.61 -1.31 -2.62
C MET A 316 17.20 -1.77 -3.02
N VAL A 317 16.49 -2.53 -2.17
CA VAL A 317 15.07 -2.84 -2.38
C VAL A 317 14.25 -1.56 -2.28
N ASP A 318 14.51 -0.72 -1.29
CA ASP A 318 13.83 0.59 -1.17
C ASP A 318 14.12 1.47 -2.40
N MET A 319 15.35 1.46 -2.92
CA MET A 319 15.68 2.15 -4.18
C MET A 319 14.90 1.61 -5.38
N LEU A 320 14.50 0.33 -5.39
CA LEU A 320 13.68 -0.25 -6.46
C LEU A 320 12.22 0.23 -6.42
N TYR A 321 11.71 0.65 -5.26
CA TYR A 321 10.41 1.30 -5.17
C TYR A 321 10.37 2.59 -6.00
N ASP A 322 11.45 3.35 -5.96
CA ASP A 322 11.51 4.67 -6.58
C ASP A 322 12.10 4.59 -8.01
N SER A 323 11.32 4.96 -9.01
CA SER A 323 11.73 4.91 -10.42
C SER A 323 12.91 5.83 -10.77
N PHE A 324 13.25 6.79 -9.91
CA PHE A 324 14.44 7.61 -10.05
C PHE A 324 15.66 6.95 -9.38
N TRP A 325 15.53 6.52 -8.10
CA TRP A 325 16.65 5.98 -7.32
C TRP A 325 17.13 4.62 -7.82
N LEU A 326 16.28 3.76 -8.36
CA LEU A 326 16.68 2.48 -8.94
C LEU A 326 17.75 2.61 -10.03
N THR A 327 17.81 3.77 -10.72
CA THR A 327 18.80 4.01 -11.76
C THR A 327 20.23 4.08 -11.24
N TYR A 328 20.41 4.33 -9.95
CA TYR A 328 21.70 4.43 -9.28
C TYR A 328 22.23 3.11 -8.72
N ILE A 329 21.40 2.07 -8.59
CA ILE A 329 21.82 0.77 -8.03
C ILE A 329 23.07 0.21 -8.71
N PRO A 330 23.17 0.16 -10.07
CA PRO A 330 24.39 -0.32 -10.70
C PRO A 330 25.62 0.55 -10.40
N LEU A 331 25.44 1.86 -10.25
CA LEU A 331 26.53 2.78 -9.91
C LEU A 331 27.04 2.52 -8.48
N VAL A 332 26.15 2.31 -7.52
CA VAL A 332 26.50 1.94 -6.14
C VAL A 332 27.29 0.64 -6.13
N ILE A 333 26.84 -0.40 -6.81
CA ILE A 333 27.54 -1.70 -6.91
C ILE A 333 28.92 -1.50 -7.55
N GLY A 334 29.02 -0.72 -8.62
CA GLY A 334 30.27 -0.48 -9.35
C GLY A 334 31.30 0.34 -8.57
N THR A 335 30.89 1.14 -7.59
CA THR A 335 31.74 1.99 -6.76
C THR A 335 32.13 1.35 -5.42
N ALA A 336 31.33 0.41 -4.94
CA ALA A 336 31.57 -0.28 -3.67
C ALA A 336 32.96 -0.96 -3.60
N ASP A 337 33.44 -1.51 -4.72
CA ASP A 337 34.79 -2.10 -4.82
C ASP A 337 35.91 -1.07 -4.60
N ARG A 338 35.65 0.21 -4.81
CA ARG A 338 36.60 1.30 -4.59
C ARG A 338 36.58 1.84 -3.17
N GLY A 339 35.73 1.25 -2.32
CA GLY A 339 35.50 1.71 -0.95
C GLY A 339 34.60 2.95 -0.85
N GLU A 340 33.94 3.33 -1.95
CA GLU A 340 33.03 4.45 -2.01
C GLU A 340 31.64 4.00 -1.51
N VAL A 341 31.56 3.65 -0.23
CA VAL A 341 30.29 3.26 0.43
C VAL A 341 29.48 4.48 0.91
N ASP A 342 30.04 5.67 0.82
CA ASP A 342 29.39 6.93 1.24
C ASP A 342 28.08 7.18 0.45
N ALA A 343 27.99 6.67 -0.79
CA ALA A 343 26.78 6.73 -1.56
C ALA A 343 25.61 5.98 -0.91
N LEU A 344 25.87 4.85 -0.23
CA LEU A 344 24.84 4.11 0.50
C LEU A 344 24.22 4.93 1.63
N SER A 345 25.01 5.79 2.29
CA SER A 345 24.50 6.65 3.36
C SER A 345 23.43 7.63 2.84
N TYR A 346 23.67 8.23 1.67
CA TYR A 346 22.72 9.13 1.05
C TYR A 346 21.41 8.42 0.68
N PHE A 347 21.51 7.23 0.08
CA PHE A 347 20.32 6.47 -0.31
C PHE A 347 19.55 5.94 0.90
N TYR A 348 20.24 5.49 1.94
CA TYR A 348 19.62 5.08 3.18
C TYR A 348 18.71 6.17 3.75
N TRP A 349 19.23 7.41 3.84
CA TRP A 349 18.43 8.54 4.30
C TRP A 349 17.20 8.79 3.43
N SER A 350 17.38 8.79 2.12
CA SER A 350 16.28 9.07 1.16
C SER A 350 15.17 8.04 1.21
N THR A 351 15.46 6.81 1.65
CA THR A 351 14.51 5.70 1.65
C THR A 351 13.93 5.43 3.04
N THR A 352 14.74 5.54 4.10
CA THR A 352 14.29 5.27 5.49
C THR A 352 13.24 6.26 5.96
N PHE A 353 13.33 7.53 5.52
CA PHE A 353 12.29 8.53 5.83
C PHE A 353 10.99 8.31 5.06
N ALA A 354 10.97 7.48 4.02
CA ALA A 354 9.77 7.18 3.26
C ALA A 354 8.69 6.43 4.07
N SER A 355 9.04 5.80 5.18
CA SER A 355 8.10 5.09 6.06
C SER A 355 7.57 5.93 7.23
N GLN A 356 8.06 7.15 7.43
CA GLN A 356 7.55 8.02 8.50
C GLN A 356 6.12 8.46 8.17
N GLY A 357 5.23 8.38 9.15
CA GLY A 357 3.82 8.73 9.01
C GLY A 357 2.89 7.55 8.73
N MET A 358 3.40 6.33 8.56
CA MET A 358 2.55 5.15 8.55
C MET A 358 1.91 4.93 9.93
N ALA A 359 0.66 4.50 9.96
CA ALA A 359 0.05 3.93 11.15
C ALA A 359 0.54 2.49 11.30
N GLU A 360 1.67 2.28 12.00
CA GLU A 360 2.36 0.98 12.10
C GLU A 360 1.45 -0.08 12.72
N GLY A 361 0.68 0.28 13.75
CA GLY A 361 -0.32 -0.62 14.30
C GLY A 361 -1.40 -0.99 13.28
N GLY A 362 -1.76 -0.07 12.38
CA GLY A 362 -2.66 -0.34 11.26
C GLY A 362 -2.06 -1.33 10.27
N PHE A 363 -0.80 -1.11 9.87
CA PHE A 363 -0.06 -2.02 9.00
C PHE A 363 0.01 -3.43 9.60
N VAL A 364 0.56 -3.56 10.81
CA VAL A 364 0.74 -4.84 11.47
C VAL A 364 -0.60 -5.54 11.72
N ASN A 365 -1.64 -4.78 12.09
CA ASN A 365 -2.96 -5.36 12.34
C ASN A 365 -3.57 -6.02 11.10
N VAL A 366 -3.57 -5.30 9.97
CA VAL A 366 -4.13 -5.82 8.71
C VAL A 366 -3.30 -7.01 8.22
N GLU A 367 -1.99 -6.87 8.17
CA GLU A 367 -1.11 -7.92 7.66
C GLU A 367 -1.18 -9.18 8.54
N CYS A 368 -1.09 -9.06 9.88
CA CYS A 368 -1.16 -10.22 10.77
C CYS A 368 -2.53 -10.90 10.74
N ARG A 369 -3.61 -10.13 10.62
CA ARG A 369 -4.97 -10.66 10.53
C ARG A 369 -5.18 -11.44 9.24
N GLU A 370 -4.66 -10.91 8.11
CA GLU A 370 -4.96 -11.38 6.76
C GLU A 370 -3.91 -12.32 6.15
N ALA A 371 -2.70 -12.43 6.75
CA ALA A 371 -1.65 -13.28 6.25
C ALA A 371 -2.11 -14.74 6.05
N ALA A 372 -1.77 -15.32 4.90
CA ALA A 372 -2.06 -16.72 4.61
C ALA A 372 -1.08 -17.63 5.39
N THR A 373 0.21 -17.30 5.39
CA THR A 373 1.28 -18.06 6.07
C THR A 373 1.91 -17.20 7.17
N LEU A 374 2.03 -17.74 8.38
CA LEU A 374 2.83 -17.24 9.50
C LEU A 374 3.59 -18.42 10.12
N ASP A 375 4.36 -19.13 9.30
CA ASP A 375 5.19 -20.27 9.69
C ASP A 375 6.63 -19.99 9.22
N MET A 376 7.47 -19.54 10.15
CA MET A 376 8.85 -19.14 9.86
C MET A 376 9.64 -20.26 9.18
N ALA A 377 9.47 -21.53 9.58
CA ALA A 377 10.21 -22.62 8.96
C ALA A 377 9.85 -22.81 7.49
N ARG A 378 8.57 -22.60 7.14
CA ARG A 378 8.09 -22.66 5.76
C ARG A 378 8.58 -21.47 4.95
N ILE A 379 8.60 -20.28 5.55
CA ILE A 379 9.11 -19.05 4.93
C ILE A 379 10.59 -19.19 4.61
N GLU A 380 11.41 -19.64 5.60
CA GLU A 380 12.84 -19.90 5.42
C GLU A 380 13.11 -20.96 4.32
N GLU A 381 12.29 -22.02 4.26
CA GLU A 381 12.44 -23.05 3.23
C GLU A 381 12.19 -22.45 1.82
N GLY A 382 11.14 -21.64 1.65
CA GLY A 382 10.84 -20.96 0.41
C GLY A 382 11.92 -19.94 0.02
N ALA A 383 12.39 -19.16 0.98
CA ALA A 383 13.41 -18.13 0.80
C ALA A 383 14.75 -18.68 0.29
N ARG A 384 15.14 -19.88 0.70
CA ARG A 384 16.40 -20.55 0.24
C ARG A 384 16.50 -20.71 -1.26
N LEU A 385 15.38 -20.70 -1.99
CA LEU A 385 15.36 -20.77 -3.45
C LEU A 385 15.95 -19.51 -4.11
N TRP A 386 16.04 -18.40 -3.37
CA TRP A 386 16.38 -17.08 -3.88
C TRP A 386 17.74 -16.55 -3.39
N GLY A 387 18.54 -17.41 -2.71
CA GLY A 387 19.89 -17.03 -2.21
C GLY A 387 19.84 -15.80 -1.31
N VAL A 388 20.77 -14.88 -1.48
CA VAL A 388 20.89 -13.67 -0.62
C VAL A 388 19.61 -12.82 -0.62
N TYR A 389 18.84 -12.80 -1.69
CA TYR A 389 17.57 -12.06 -1.79
C TYR A 389 16.50 -12.68 -0.89
N GLY A 390 16.46 -14.00 -0.82
CA GLY A 390 15.55 -14.72 0.06
C GLY A 390 15.97 -14.63 1.53
N GLU A 391 17.27 -14.73 1.82
CA GLU A 391 17.79 -14.57 3.18
C GLU A 391 17.43 -13.18 3.74
N ALA A 392 17.59 -12.11 2.97
CA ALA A 392 17.19 -10.78 3.38
C ALA A 392 15.67 -10.66 3.56
N ALA A 393 14.87 -11.31 2.72
CA ALA A 393 13.41 -11.26 2.84
C ALA A 393 12.90 -11.98 4.12
N VAL A 394 13.63 -12.96 4.64
CA VAL A 394 13.31 -13.59 5.95
C VAL A 394 13.43 -12.58 7.09
N ASP A 395 14.42 -11.69 7.03
CA ASP A 395 14.61 -10.64 8.04
C ASP A 395 13.45 -9.62 8.05
N TRP A 396 12.67 -9.55 6.97
CA TRP A 396 11.48 -8.69 6.86
C TRP A 396 10.16 -9.43 7.12
N SER A 397 10.22 -10.71 7.52
CA SER A 397 9.01 -11.48 7.78
C SER A 397 8.14 -10.86 8.86
N LEU A 398 6.83 -10.92 8.64
CA LEU A 398 5.82 -10.44 9.59
C LEU A 398 5.67 -11.34 10.83
N VAL A 399 6.24 -12.55 10.83
CA VAL A 399 6.04 -13.51 11.93
C VAL A 399 6.41 -12.93 13.28
N PRO A 400 7.59 -12.29 13.50
CA PRO A 400 7.93 -11.70 14.79
C PRO A 400 6.99 -10.54 15.20
N TYR A 401 6.52 -9.76 14.24
CA TYR A 401 5.56 -8.67 14.48
C TYR A 401 4.21 -9.24 14.91
N CYS A 402 3.75 -10.29 14.26
CA CYS A 402 2.48 -10.96 14.59
C CYS A 402 2.53 -11.71 15.92
N ASP A 403 3.70 -12.17 16.38
CA ASP A 403 3.89 -12.78 17.70
C ASP A 403 3.64 -11.77 18.84
N VAL A 404 3.96 -10.49 18.62
CA VAL A 404 3.75 -9.42 19.61
C VAL A 404 2.46 -8.64 19.40
N TRP A 405 1.74 -8.89 18.29
CA TRP A 405 0.46 -8.27 17.94
C TRP A 405 -0.66 -9.30 17.81
N PRO A 406 -1.17 -9.85 18.92
CA PRO A 406 -2.19 -10.90 18.88
C PRO A 406 -3.53 -10.35 18.36
N VAL A 407 -3.90 -10.71 17.16
CA VAL A 407 -5.20 -10.41 16.54
C VAL A 407 -5.83 -11.69 15.98
N ALA A 408 -7.16 -11.78 16.00
CA ALA A 408 -7.87 -12.93 15.44
C ALA A 408 -7.63 -12.99 13.92
N ARG A 409 -7.02 -14.09 13.46
CA ARG A 409 -6.70 -14.27 12.02
C ARG A 409 -7.96 -14.52 11.20
N ASP A 410 -8.00 -13.88 10.03
CA ASP A 410 -9.01 -14.09 9.00
C ASP A 410 -8.37 -13.89 7.61
N PRO A 411 -7.59 -14.88 7.12
CA PRO A 411 -6.83 -14.74 5.87
C PRO A 411 -7.71 -14.32 4.71
N ILE A 412 -7.38 -13.20 4.08
CA ILE A 412 -8.18 -12.61 2.99
C ILE A 412 -8.18 -13.52 1.76
N GLY A 413 -7.08 -14.20 1.50
CA GLY A 413 -6.90 -15.15 0.41
C GLY A 413 -7.77 -16.42 0.52
N ALA A 414 -8.34 -16.70 1.70
CA ALA A 414 -9.21 -17.88 1.90
C ALA A 414 -10.47 -17.86 1.00
N ALA A 415 -10.88 -16.69 0.53
CA ALA A 415 -11.97 -16.54 -0.43
C ALA A 415 -11.58 -16.83 -1.88
N GLY A 416 -10.29 -17.12 -2.14
CA GLY A 416 -9.74 -17.31 -3.49
C GLY A 416 -9.61 -16.01 -4.28
N PRO A 417 -9.22 -16.09 -5.57
CA PRO A 417 -9.07 -14.93 -6.44
C PRO A 417 -10.39 -14.15 -6.64
N VAL A 418 -10.26 -12.88 -6.98
CA VAL A 418 -11.43 -12.04 -7.31
C VAL A 418 -11.86 -12.29 -8.74
N VAL A 419 -13.10 -12.76 -8.92
CA VAL A 419 -13.70 -12.97 -10.24
C VAL A 419 -14.60 -11.77 -10.57
N SER A 420 -14.29 -11.05 -11.65
CA SER A 420 -15.04 -9.85 -12.02
C SER A 420 -15.03 -9.62 -13.54
N ASP A 421 -16.09 -8.98 -14.04
CA ASP A 421 -16.22 -8.47 -15.40
C ASP A 421 -16.13 -6.93 -15.46
N VAL A 422 -15.84 -6.27 -14.35
CA VAL A 422 -15.60 -4.83 -14.29
C VAL A 422 -14.39 -4.48 -15.18
N PRO A 423 -14.52 -3.52 -16.10
CA PRO A 423 -13.38 -3.04 -16.89
C PRO A 423 -12.23 -2.61 -15.99
N THR A 424 -11.06 -3.25 -16.15
CA THR A 424 -9.93 -3.06 -15.26
C THR A 424 -8.63 -2.83 -16.03
N LEU A 425 -7.91 -1.77 -15.70
CA LEU A 425 -6.54 -1.52 -16.15
C LEU A 425 -5.56 -1.94 -15.05
N LEU A 426 -4.68 -2.88 -15.37
CA LEU A 426 -3.61 -3.37 -14.50
C LEU A 426 -2.31 -2.68 -14.91
N MET A 427 -1.64 -2.02 -13.97
CA MET A 427 -0.40 -1.28 -14.23
C MET A 427 0.72 -1.81 -13.34
N SER A 428 1.93 -1.90 -13.87
CA SER A 428 3.08 -2.43 -13.15
C SER A 428 4.37 -1.78 -13.62
N GLY A 429 5.33 -1.65 -12.72
CA GLY A 429 6.71 -1.36 -13.05
C GLY A 429 7.52 -2.65 -13.32
N ARG A 430 8.47 -2.57 -14.26
CA ARG A 430 9.34 -3.71 -14.59
C ARG A 430 10.27 -4.11 -13.44
N TYR A 431 10.62 -3.15 -12.59
CA TYR A 431 11.56 -3.33 -11.48
C TYR A 431 10.87 -3.30 -10.12
N ASP A 432 9.53 -3.45 -10.10
CA ASP A 432 8.76 -3.47 -8.86
C ASP A 432 9.16 -4.68 -8.00
N PRO A 433 9.73 -4.46 -6.79
CA PRO A 433 10.23 -5.53 -5.94
C PRO A 433 9.15 -6.18 -5.08
N VAL A 434 7.93 -5.61 -4.99
CA VAL A 434 6.88 -6.07 -4.06
C VAL A 434 5.61 -6.52 -4.77
N THR A 435 5.21 -5.79 -5.82
CA THR A 435 4.01 -6.11 -6.62
C THR A 435 4.37 -6.26 -8.10
N PRO A 436 5.18 -7.29 -8.45
CA PRO A 436 5.70 -7.46 -9.79
C PRO A 436 4.57 -7.68 -10.80
N ALA A 437 4.86 -7.45 -12.09
CA ALA A 437 3.91 -7.67 -13.18
C ALA A 437 3.28 -9.07 -13.18
N ALA A 438 3.96 -10.08 -12.62
CA ALA A 438 3.43 -11.43 -12.47
C ALA A 438 2.18 -11.49 -11.56
N PHE A 439 2.04 -10.58 -10.60
CA PHE A 439 0.83 -10.51 -9.77
C PHE A 439 -0.34 -9.91 -10.56
N ALA A 440 -0.08 -8.96 -11.45
CA ALA A 440 -1.08 -8.46 -12.39
C ALA A 440 -1.50 -9.55 -13.40
N ASP A 441 -0.54 -10.36 -13.91
CA ASP A 441 -0.84 -11.52 -14.75
C ASP A 441 -1.77 -12.50 -14.04
N HIS A 442 -1.49 -12.80 -12.76
CA HIS A 442 -2.33 -13.67 -11.93
C HIS A 442 -3.75 -13.10 -11.74
N ALA A 443 -3.88 -11.81 -11.42
CA ALA A 443 -5.19 -11.16 -11.30
C ALA A 443 -5.97 -11.21 -12.62
N ALA A 444 -5.30 -11.03 -13.76
CA ALA A 444 -5.91 -11.05 -15.08
C ALA A 444 -6.55 -12.41 -15.45
N GLU A 445 -6.12 -13.52 -14.84
CA GLU A 445 -6.73 -14.84 -15.07
C GLU A 445 -8.21 -14.88 -14.71
N THR A 446 -8.65 -14.03 -13.76
CA THR A 446 -10.02 -14.03 -13.24
C THR A 446 -10.75 -12.69 -13.44
N LEU A 447 -10.07 -11.66 -13.94
CA LEU A 447 -10.63 -10.38 -14.36
C LEU A 447 -10.90 -10.42 -15.88
N SER A 448 -12.09 -10.90 -16.25
CA SER A 448 -12.42 -11.21 -17.66
C SER A 448 -12.41 -10.00 -18.60
N SER A 449 -12.47 -8.79 -18.07
CA SER A 449 -12.45 -7.50 -18.79
C SER A 449 -11.25 -6.66 -18.32
N SER A 450 -10.03 -7.17 -18.55
CA SER A 450 -8.81 -6.47 -18.11
C SER A 450 -7.81 -6.23 -19.23
N ALA A 451 -7.00 -5.18 -19.11
CA ALA A 451 -5.81 -4.92 -19.91
C ALA A 451 -4.62 -4.61 -19.00
N GLN A 452 -3.41 -4.85 -19.48
CA GLN A 452 -2.20 -4.64 -18.68
C GLN A 452 -1.22 -3.69 -19.39
N LEU A 453 -0.62 -2.78 -18.63
CA LEU A 453 0.47 -1.92 -19.03
C LEU A 453 1.67 -2.12 -18.11
N VAL A 454 2.82 -2.53 -18.67
CA VAL A 454 4.08 -2.68 -17.93
C VAL A 454 5.06 -1.58 -18.32
N PHE A 455 5.39 -0.70 -17.39
CA PHE A 455 6.33 0.41 -17.59
C PHE A 455 7.76 -0.09 -17.46
N ARG A 456 8.50 -0.04 -18.53
CA ARG A 456 9.83 -0.66 -18.65
C ARG A 456 10.93 0.04 -17.83
N SER A 457 10.74 1.29 -17.44
CA SER A 457 11.65 2.02 -16.56
C SER A 457 11.14 2.14 -15.12
N GLY A 458 9.95 1.60 -14.82
CA GLY A 458 9.24 1.78 -13.56
C GLY A 458 9.69 0.84 -12.46
N GLY A 459 9.76 1.38 -11.24
CA GLY A 459 9.73 0.69 -9.96
C GLY A 459 8.29 0.47 -9.49
N HIS A 460 8.04 0.64 -8.20
CA HIS A 460 6.71 0.49 -7.60
C HIS A 460 5.83 1.71 -7.87
N ALA A 461 4.51 1.51 -8.08
CA ALA A 461 3.52 2.59 -8.20
C ALA A 461 3.81 3.58 -9.35
N VAL A 462 3.75 3.10 -10.60
CA VAL A 462 4.20 3.87 -11.79
C VAL A 462 3.44 5.17 -12.01
N THR A 463 2.20 5.29 -11.53
CA THR A 463 1.40 6.51 -11.65
C THR A 463 1.91 7.66 -10.76
N PHE A 464 2.68 7.38 -9.71
CA PHE A 464 3.33 8.42 -8.92
C PHE A 464 4.57 8.99 -9.62
N TRP A 465 5.25 8.20 -10.44
CA TRP A 465 6.51 8.58 -11.09
C TRP A 465 6.34 9.16 -12.49
N PHE A 466 5.33 8.71 -13.24
CA PHE A 466 5.22 9.03 -14.66
C PHE A 466 3.87 9.70 -14.99
N ASP A 467 3.93 10.94 -15.47
CA ASP A 467 2.74 11.67 -15.96
C ASP A 467 1.97 10.86 -17.01
N CYS A 468 2.69 10.20 -17.93
CA CYS A 468 2.07 9.38 -18.95
C CYS A 468 1.38 8.12 -18.42
N ALA A 469 1.75 7.63 -17.22
CA ALA A 469 1.03 6.56 -16.55
C ALA A 469 -0.29 7.08 -15.98
N ARG A 470 -0.25 8.26 -15.33
CA ARG A 470 -1.48 8.93 -14.85
C ARG A 470 -2.43 9.28 -15.99
N ASP A 471 -1.89 9.80 -17.10
CA ASP A 471 -2.71 10.09 -18.28
C ASP A 471 -3.36 8.82 -18.84
N ALA A 472 -2.62 7.70 -18.95
CA ALA A 472 -3.18 6.42 -19.40
C ALA A 472 -4.27 5.89 -18.45
N ALA A 473 -4.08 6.03 -17.14
CA ALA A 473 -5.06 5.69 -16.13
C ALA A 473 -6.35 6.52 -16.26
N ALA A 474 -6.20 7.84 -16.44
CA ALA A 474 -7.34 8.74 -16.60
C ALA A 474 -8.06 8.52 -17.94
N ASP A 475 -7.33 8.32 -19.04
CA ASP A 475 -7.90 8.01 -20.34
C ASP A 475 -8.67 6.70 -20.34
N PHE A 476 -8.20 5.67 -19.58
CA PHE A 476 -8.94 4.44 -19.39
C PHE A 476 -10.24 4.65 -18.60
N ILE A 477 -10.23 5.47 -17.54
CA ILE A 477 -11.45 5.81 -16.80
C ILE A 477 -12.44 6.58 -17.69
N GLU A 478 -11.97 7.37 -18.63
CA GLU A 478 -12.84 8.06 -19.58
C GLU A 478 -13.59 7.07 -20.49
N ASP A 479 -12.87 6.15 -21.11
CA ASP A 479 -13.41 5.09 -21.98
C ASP A 479 -12.89 3.71 -21.53
N PRO A 480 -13.56 3.04 -20.58
CA PRO A 480 -13.05 1.83 -19.95
C PRO A 480 -13.27 0.57 -20.82
N ASP A 481 -12.65 0.56 -21.98
CA ASP A 481 -12.59 -0.59 -22.89
C ASP A 481 -11.18 -1.21 -22.90
N PRO A 482 -10.96 -2.34 -22.19
CA PRO A 482 -9.65 -3.00 -22.17
C PRO A 482 -9.11 -3.38 -23.56
N ALA A 483 -10.01 -3.58 -24.54
CA ALA A 483 -9.60 -3.94 -25.91
C ALA A 483 -9.01 -2.75 -26.70
N SER A 484 -9.25 -1.52 -26.24
CA SER A 484 -8.85 -0.29 -26.91
C SER A 484 -7.78 0.53 -26.16
N VAL A 485 -7.23 0.01 -25.06
CA VAL A 485 -6.20 0.72 -24.27
C VAL A 485 -4.97 1.00 -25.14
N PRO A 486 -4.64 2.28 -25.41
CA PRO A 486 -3.47 2.61 -26.21
C PRO A 486 -2.19 2.48 -25.38
N GLU A 487 -1.11 2.00 -26.00
CA GLU A 487 0.21 2.05 -25.38
C GLU A 487 0.62 3.52 -25.12
N PRO A 488 1.07 3.86 -23.89
CA PRO A 488 1.56 5.19 -23.57
C PRO A 488 2.72 5.61 -24.46
N ARG A 489 2.63 6.82 -25.03
CA ARG A 489 3.66 7.36 -25.94
C ARG A 489 4.76 8.08 -25.17
N CYS A 490 5.38 7.41 -24.23
CA CYS A 490 6.48 7.96 -23.47
C CYS A 490 7.68 7.00 -23.42
N ARG A 491 8.85 7.55 -23.04
CA ARG A 491 10.07 6.76 -22.94
C ARG A 491 9.96 5.70 -21.85
N ASP A 492 9.37 6.04 -20.73
CA ASP A 492 9.34 5.23 -19.52
C ASP A 492 8.49 3.98 -19.67
N PHE A 493 7.47 4.02 -20.52
CA PHE A 493 6.75 2.84 -20.93
C PHE A 493 7.57 1.94 -21.86
N SER A 494 8.24 2.52 -22.87
CA SER A 494 8.78 1.78 -24.00
C SER A 494 10.25 1.33 -23.86
N LYS A 495 11.00 1.90 -22.90
CA LYS A 495 12.44 1.64 -22.73
C LYS A 495 12.81 1.34 -21.28
N PRO A 496 13.85 0.53 -21.04
CA PRO A 496 14.44 0.35 -19.72
C PRO A 496 14.90 1.67 -19.10
N ALA A 497 15.15 1.66 -17.81
CA ALA A 497 15.69 2.79 -17.05
C ALA A 497 16.98 3.37 -17.69
N ASP A 498 17.20 4.68 -17.57
CA ASP A 498 18.44 5.33 -17.98
C ASP A 498 19.40 5.35 -16.79
N PHE A 499 20.21 4.31 -16.70
CA PHE A 499 21.09 4.10 -15.57
C PHE A 499 22.07 5.24 -15.36
N ALA A 500 22.22 5.67 -14.10
CA ALA A 500 23.13 6.74 -13.71
C ALA A 500 24.58 6.38 -14.02
N LYS A 501 25.35 7.35 -14.51
CA LYS A 501 26.75 7.19 -14.92
C LYS A 501 27.72 7.89 -13.97
N ARG A 502 27.19 8.67 -13.03
CA ARG A 502 27.89 9.42 -11.98
C ARG A 502 26.90 9.79 -10.88
N PHE A 503 27.40 10.00 -9.68
CA PHE A 503 26.67 10.64 -8.59
C PHE A 503 26.51 12.13 -8.81
#